data_7c23d89761caaad0a7a2e9221bae7247
#
_entry.id   7c23d89761caaad0a7a2e9221bae7247
#
_cell.length_a   1.000
_cell.length_b   1.000
_cell.length_c   1.000
_cell.angle_alpha   90.00
_cell.angle_beta   90.00
_cell.angle_gamma   90.00
#
_symmetry.space_group_name_H-M   'P 1'
#
loop_
_entity.id
_entity.type
_entity.pdbx_description
1 polymer ?
#
loop_
_entity_poly.entity_id
_entity_poly.type
_entity_poly.pdbx_seq_one_letter_code
_entity_poly.pdbx_strand_id
1 'polypeptide(L)'
;MGGNGHRPPGTLPPMSETPTPPTAPRSTMLVATDADHVHDEVAAALGGDHEVVRVHAGAEVLAAVTAHQPVLVVLDLQIGNMGGMAACLDLRLEQRANRIPAQRIVMLLDRDADAFLAHRAEADAWVVKPVDPLVLRRTAREALAA
;
A
#
# COMPACT_ATOMS: atom_id res chain seq x y z
N MET A 1 -34.91 5.12 -50.24
CA MET A 1 -34.71 5.06 -49.86
C MET A 1 -34.09 4.69 -49.33
N GLY A 2 -33.88 4.48 -49.23
CA GLY A 2 -33.43 4.04 -48.57
C GLY A 2 -32.81 4.28 -47.81
N GLY A 3 -32.65 4.68 -47.86
CA GLY A 3 -32.03 5.01 -47.08
C GLY A 3 -32.01 4.94 -46.00
N ASN A 4 -32.37 4.81 -45.94
CA ASN A 4 -32.33 4.85 -45.01
C ASN A 4 -31.91 3.99 -44.46
N GLY A 5 -31.60 3.58 -44.95
CA GLY A 5 -31.02 2.77 -44.11
C GLY A 5 -30.25 3.30 -43.09
N HIS A 6 -30.23 4.26 -43.16
CA HIS A 6 -29.50 4.79 -42.12
C HIS A 6 -29.90 4.17 -40.83
N ARG A 7 -29.07 4.19 -39.94
CA ARG A 7 -29.29 3.61 -38.69
C ARG A 7 -30.34 4.32 -37.93
N PRO A 8 -31.18 3.60 -37.30
CA PRO A 8 -32.07 4.27 -36.34
C PRO A 8 -31.27 4.99 -35.31
N PRO A 9 -31.77 6.08 -34.83
CA PRO A 9 -31.07 6.76 -33.79
C PRO A 9 -30.79 5.90 -32.56
N GLY A 10 -31.68 4.97 -32.33
CA GLY A 10 -31.49 4.14 -31.16
C GLY A 10 -30.29 3.20 -31.22
N THR A 11 -29.69 3.08 -32.39
CA THR A 11 -28.50 2.25 -32.49
C THR A 11 -27.26 2.97 -31.98
N LEU A 12 -27.36 4.24 -31.81
CA LEU A 12 -26.26 4.90 -31.19
C LEU A 12 -26.13 4.43 -29.77
N PRO A 13 -24.95 4.07 -29.35
CA PRO A 13 -24.79 3.70 -27.97
C PRO A 13 -25.18 4.88 -27.13
N PRO A 14 -26.01 4.65 -26.15
CA PRO A 14 -26.30 5.74 -25.22
C PRO A 14 -25.00 6.25 -24.62
N MET A 15 -24.94 7.50 -24.44
CA MET A 15 -23.76 8.08 -23.81
C MET A 15 -23.54 7.51 -22.43
N SER A 16 -24.63 7.14 -21.77
CA SER A 16 -24.52 6.52 -20.46
C SER A 16 -23.84 5.16 -20.50
N GLU A 17 -23.84 4.56 -21.68
CA GLU A 17 -23.15 3.27 -21.85
C GLU A 17 -21.76 3.44 -22.40
N THR A 18 -21.38 4.64 -22.69
CA THR A 18 -20.01 4.88 -23.04
C THR A 18 -19.16 4.36 -21.89
N PRO A 19 -18.28 3.43 -22.17
CA PRO A 19 -17.48 2.92 -21.09
C PRO A 19 -16.78 4.05 -20.43
N THR A 20 -16.82 4.04 -19.13
CA THR A 20 -15.92 4.88 -18.38
C THR A 20 -14.53 4.57 -18.87
N PRO A 21 -13.71 5.57 -19.15
CA PRO A 21 -12.33 5.28 -19.54
C PRO A 21 -11.75 4.35 -18.48
N PRO A 22 -10.95 3.37 -18.88
CA PRO A 22 -10.36 2.51 -17.88
C PRO A 22 -9.68 3.40 -16.86
N THR A 23 -10.11 3.24 -15.63
CA THR A 23 -9.46 3.93 -14.54
C THR A 23 -8.04 3.38 -14.51
N ALA A 24 -7.06 4.25 -14.44
CA ALA A 24 -5.70 3.81 -14.25
C ALA A 24 -5.68 2.87 -13.03
N PRO A 25 -4.92 1.80 -13.08
CA PRO A 25 -4.82 0.91 -11.91
C PRO A 25 -4.45 1.74 -10.70
N ARG A 26 -5.15 1.50 -9.62
CA ARG A 26 -4.83 2.18 -8.37
C ARG A 26 -3.49 1.68 -7.87
N SER A 27 -2.74 2.58 -7.25
CA SER A 27 -1.49 2.19 -6.60
C SER A 27 -1.79 1.18 -5.50
N THR A 28 -0.92 0.21 -5.35
CA THR A 28 -1.04 -0.79 -4.31
C THR A 28 -0.20 -0.40 -3.11
N MET A 29 -0.79 -0.51 -1.94
CA MET A 29 -0.07 -0.40 -0.68
C MET A 29 -0.13 -1.73 0.04
N LEU A 30 0.99 -2.14 0.61
CA LEU A 30 1.07 -3.38 1.37
C LEU A 30 1.05 -3.05 2.84
N VAL A 31 0.16 -3.71 3.59
CA VAL A 31 0.16 -3.62 5.04
C VAL A 31 0.47 -4.99 5.62
N ALA A 32 1.47 -5.03 6.49
CA ALA A 32 1.89 -6.25 7.15
C ALA A 32 1.56 -6.15 8.64
N THR A 33 0.53 -6.84 9.06
CA THR A 33 0.10 -6.88 10.46
C THR A 33 -0.74 -8.12 10.70
N ASP A 34 -0.60 -8.71 11.89
CA ASP A 34 -1.47 -9.80 12.32
C ASP A 34 -2.64 -9.30 13.17
N ALA A 35 -2.73 -8.00 13.41
CA ALA A 35 -3.81 -7.40 14.17
C ALA A 35 -4.86 -6.80 13.24
N ASP A 36 -6.08 -7.34 13.29
CA ASP A 36 -7.14 -6.88 12.39
C ASP A 36 -7.48 -5.41 12.58
N HIS A 37 -7.46 -4.94 13.84
CA HIS A 37 -7.79 -3.54 14.10
C HIS A 37 -6.74 -2.59 13.49
N VAL A 38 -5.48 -3.00 13.45
CA VAL A 38 -4.42 -2.20 12.81
C VAL A 38 -4.65 -2.16 11.30
N HIS A 39 -4.96 -3.32 10.70
CA HIS A 39 -5.29 -3.36 9.28
C HIS A 39 -6.46 -2.43 8.97
N ASP A 40 -7.52 -2.48 9.77
CA ASP A 40 -8.70 -1.67 9.54
C ASP A 40 -8.39 -0.18 9.63
N GLU A 41 -7.56 0.21 10.58
CA GLU A 41 -7.13 1.61 10.71
C GLU A 41 -6.32 2.07 9.50
N VAL A 42 -5.40 1.23 9.04
CA VAL A 42 -4.59 1.56 7.85
C VAL A 42 -5.46 1.62 6.60
N ALA A 43 -6.35 0.65 6.43
CA ALA A 43 -7.23 0.61 5.28
C ALA A 43 -8.17 1.82 5.26
N ALA A 44 -8.67 2.24 6.41
CA ALA A 44 -9.51 3.43 6.50
C ALA A 44 -8.74 4.69 6.11
N ALA A 45 -7.46 4.76 6.47
CA ALA A 45 -6.65 5.94 6.17
C ALA A 45 -6.22 5.99 4.71
N LEU A 46 -5.85 4.87 4.12
CA LEU A 46 -5.17 4.83 2.81
C LEU A 46 -6.02 4.20 1.70
N GLY A 47 -7.06 3.46 2.05
CA GLY A 47 -7.83 2.67 1.08
C GLY A 47 -8.65 3.48 0.09
N GLY A 48 -8.86 4.78 0.36
CA GLY A 48 -9.63 5.63 -0.57
C GLY A 48 -8.90 5.86 -1.88
N ASP A 49 -7.57 6.02 -1.81
CA ASP A 49 -6.75 6.36 -2.97
C ASP A 49 -5.93 5.19 -3.48
N HIS A 50 -5.82 4.11 -2.67
CA HIS A 50 -4.92 3.01 -2.97
C HIS A 50 -5.61 1.69 -2.72
N GLU A 51 -5.18 0.67 -3.45
CA GLU A 51 -5.57 -0.69 -3.14
C GLU A 51 -4.68 -1.18 -2.00
N VAL A 52 -5.29 -1.63 -0.91
CA VAL A 52 -4.55 -2.11 0.25
C VAL A 52 -4.53 -3.63 0.24
N VAL A 53 -3.34 -4.19 0.15
CA VAL A 53 -3.10 -5.63 0.21
C VAL A 53 -2.50 -5.94 1.57
N ARG A 54 -2.93 -7.03 2.17
CA ARG A 54 -2.49 -7.39 3.52
C ARG A 54 -1.75 -8.72 3.55
N VAL A 55 -0.69 -8.77 4.35
CA VAL A 55 -0.10 -10.04 4.80
C VAL A 55 -0.13 -10.10 6.32
N HIS A 56 -0.14 -11.31 6.87
CA HIS A 56 -0.37 -11.55 8.29
C HIS A 56 0.90 -11.94 9.04
N ALA A 57 2.01 -12.08 8.34
CA ALA A 57 3.27 -12.49 8.93
C ALA A 57 4.42 -11.75 8.28
N GLY A 58 5.44 -11.41 9.08
CA GLY A 58 6.63 -10.75 8.55
C GLY A 58 7.33 -11.57 7.49
N ALA A 59 7.28 -12.90 7.62
CA ALA A 59 7.90 -13.79 6.64
C ALA A 59 7.24 -13.74 5.26
N GLU A 60 6.03 -13.20 5.14
CA GLU A 60 5.32 -13.09 3.87
C GLU A 60 5.61 -11.78 3.14
N VAL A 61 6.29 -10.84 3.77
CA VAL A 61 6.44 -9.49 3.24
C VAL A 61 7.22 -9.46 1.93
N LEU A 62 8.35 -10.12 1.87
CA LEU A 62 9.19 -10.09 0.67
C LEU A 62 8.46 -10.65 -0.54
N ALA A 63 7.79 -11.79 -0.38
CA ALA A 63 7.03 -12.39 -1.48
C ALA A 63 5.90 -11.47 -1.94
N ALA A 64 5.24 -10.80 -1.00
CA ALA A 64 4.17 -9.86 -1.34
C ALA A 64 4.70 -8.62 -2.07
N VAL A 65 5.84 -8.11 -1.66
CA VAL A 65 6.49 -6.98 -2.36
C VAL A 65 6.81 -7.38 -3.80
N THR A 66 7.35 -8.57 -3.99
CA THR A 66 7.68 -9.06 -5.32
C THR A 66 6.43 -9.25 -6.18
N ALA A 67 5.36 -9.80 -5.60
CA ALA A 67 4.15 -10.11 -6.34
C ALA A 67 3.33 -8.86 -6.68
N HIS A 68 3.23 -7.91 -5.76
CA HIS A 68 2.31 -6.78 -5.89
C HIS A 68 2.99 -5.46 -6.25
N GLN A 69 4.29 -5.37 -6.10
CA GLN A 69 5.07 -4.16 -6.38
C GLN A 69 4.43 -2.91 -5.75
N PRO A 70 4.23 -2.91 -4.44
CA PRO A 70 3.54 -1.80 -3.78
C PRO A 70 4.36 -0.52 -3.85
N VAL A 71 3.67 0.62 -3.85
CA VAL A 71 4.33 1.91 -3.79
C VAL A 71 4.72 2.27 -2.36
N LEU A 72 4.07 1.63 -1.38
CA LEU A 72 4.36 1.85 0.03
C LEU A 72 4.14 0.54 0.79
N VAL A 73 5.04 0.28 1.74
CA VAL A 73 4.91 -0.86 2.65
C VAL A 73 4.71 -0.29 4.06
N VAL A 74 3.63 -0.69 4.71
CA VAL A 74 3.36 -0.33 6.09
C VAL A 74 3.60 -1.58 6.94
N LEU A 75 4.59 -1.52 7.82
CA LEU A 75 5.01 -2.66 8.63
C LEU A 75 4.67 -2.45 10.10
N ASP A 76 3.88 -3.36 10.64
CA ASP A 76 3.63 -3.39 12.08
C ASP A 76 4.87 -3.96 12.77
N LEU A 77 5.48 -3.19 13.67
CA LEU A 77 6.67 -3.63 14.39
C LEU A 77 6.42 -4.95 15.13
N GLN A 78 5.20 -5.14 15.62
CA GLN A 78 4.85 -6.31 16.44
C GLN A 78 4.31 -7.49 15.63
N ILE A 79 4.40 -7.45 14.30
CA ILE A 79 3.90 -8.56 13.51
C ILE A 79 4.66 -9.84 13.87
N GLY A 80 3.93 -10.94 13.98
CA GLY A 80 4.51 -12.24 14.27
C GLY A 80 5.22 -12.83 13.07
N ASN A 81 5.92 -13.93 13.33
CA ASN A 81 6.63 -14.68 12.29
C ASN A 81 7.58 -13.79 11.51
N MET A 82 8.72 -13.51 12.07
CA MET A 82 9.66 -12.53 11.56
C MET A 82 9.12 -11.12 11.81
N GLY A 83 9.47 -10.52 12.92
CA GLY A 83 8.98 -9.21 13.34
C GLY A 83 9.20 -8.12 12.29
N GLY A 84 8.51 -7.00 12.49
CA GLY A 84 8.57 -5.87 11.54
C GLY A 84 9.97 -5.34 11.30
N MET A 85 10.80 -5.29 12.33
CA MET A 85 12.19 -4.84 12.16
C MET A 85 12.96 -5.78 11.23
N ALA A 86 12.83 -7.09 11.45
CA ALA A 86 13.53 -8.06 10.62
C ALA A 86 13.02 -8.05 9.19
N ALA A 87 11.71 -7.91 9.01
CA ALA A 87 11.12 -7.82 7.68
C ALA A 87 11.62 -6.57 6.93
N CYS A 88 11.74 -5.45 7.62
CA CYS A 88 12.26 -4.21 7.04
C CYS A 88 13.72 -4.38 6.61
N LEU A 89 14.53 -4.95 7.48
CA LEU A 89 15.95 -5.20 7.16
C LEU A 89 16.09 -6.17 5.98
N ASP A 90 15.23 -7.18 5.91
CA ASP A 90 15.22 -8.12 4.80
C ASP A 90 14.93 -7.39 3.47
N LEU A 91 13.94 -6.52 3.46
CA LEU A 91 13.65 -5.71 2.26
C LEU A 91 14.84 -4.85 1.88
N ARG A 92 15.51 -4.24 2.85
CA ARG A 92 16.67 -3.40 2.57
C ARG A 92 17.83 -4.21 1.99
N LEU A 93 18.06 -5.42 2.48
CA LEU A 93 19.09 -6.30 1.94
C LEU A 93 18.77 -6.69 0.48
N GLU A 94 17.52 -7.06 0.21
CA GLU A 94 17.10 -7.41 -1.15
C GLU A 94 17.21 -6.22 -2.09
N GLN A 95 16.87 -5.03 -1.61
CA GLN A 95 17.01 -3.80 -2.39
C GLN A 95 18.47 -3.51 -2.72
N ARG A 96 19.37 -3.64 -1.76
CA ARG A 96 20.80 -3.43 -1.98
C ARG A 96 21.40 -4.44 -2.95
N ALA A 97 20.85 -5.63 -2.96
CA ALA A 97 21.29 -6.68 -3.88
C ALA A 97 20.65 -6.53 -5.27
N ASN A 98 19.86 -5.51 -5.47
CA ASN A 98 19.13 -5.25 -6.73
C ASN A 98 18.17 -6.37 -7.10
N ARG A 99 17.63 -7.09 -6.11
CA ARG A 99 16.63 -8.12 -6.35
C ARG A 99 15.22 -7.59 -6.31
N ILE A 100 15.02 -6.44 -5.66
CA ILE A 100 13.75 -5.72 -5.68
C ILE A 100 14.02 -4.23 -5.87
N PRO A 101 13.04 -3.45 -6.36
CA PRO A 101 13.19 -2.00 -6.46
C PRO A 101 13.29 -1.36 -5.08
N ALA A 102 13.71 -0.10 -5.05
CA ALA A 102 13.75 0.66 -3.81
C ALA A 102 12.35 0.72 -3.19
N GLN A 103 12.26 0.46 -1.90
CA GLN A 103 11.00 0.41 -1.16
C GLN A 103 10.83 1.66 -0.31
N ARG A 104 9.59 2.12 -0.20
CA ARG A 104 9.19 3.13 0.78
C ARG A 104 8.51 2.40 1.92
N ILE A 105 9.01 2.59 3.13
CA ILE A 105 8.56 1.81 4.28
C ILE A 105 8.18 2.73 5.42
N VAL A 106 6.94 2.60 5.89
CA VAL A 106 6.44 3.24 7.11
C VAL A 106 6.25 2.16 8.16
N MET A 107 6.84 2.34 9.33
CA MET A 107 6.71 1.37 10.41
C MET A 107 5.70 1.87 11.44
N LEU A 108 4.87 0.96 11.94
CA LEU A 108 3.92 1.27 13.01
C LEU A 108 4.51 0.77 14.31
N LEU A 109 4.64 1.68 15.28
CA LEU A 109 5.29 1.42 16.56
C LEU A 109 4.25 1.41 17.67
N ASP A 110 4.51 0.67 18.73
CA ASP A 110 3.63 0.67 19.89
C ASP A 110 3.94 1.81 20.84
N ARG A 111 5.20 2.29 20.83
CA ARG A 111 5.64 3.33 21.76
C ARG A 111 6.62 4.27 21.06
N ASP A 112 6.65 5.52 21.50
CA ASP A 112 7.66 6.46 21.02
C ASP A 112 9.08 5.93 21.24
N ALA A 113 9.28 5.22 22.34
CA ALA A 113 10.60 4.67 22.66
C ALA A 113 11.11 3.69 21.61
N ASP A 114 10.22 3.14 20.78
CA ASP A 114 10.61 2.17 19.75
C ASP A 114 11.13 2.87 18.49
N ALA A 115 11.11 4.19 18.41
CA ALA A 115 11.56 4.92 17.23
C ALA A 115 12.98 4.56 16.82
N PHE A 116 13.86 4.25 17.78
CA PHE A 116 15.22 3.85 17.44
C PHE A 116 15.26 2.53 16.66
N LEU A 117 14.28 1.65 16.87
CA LEU A 117 14.20 0.38 16.12
C LEU A 117 13.83 0.64 14.67
N ALA A 118 12.87 1.55 14.44
CA ALA A 118 12.51 1.94 13.08
C ALA A 118 13.70 2.57 12.36
N HIS A 119 14.43 3.41 13.05
CA HIS A 119 15.61 4.05 12.49
C HIS A 119 16.70 3.03 12.16
N ARG A 120 16.97 2.10 13.07
CA ARG A 120 17.97 1.05 12.83
C ARG A 120 17.57 0.11 11.72
N ALA A 121 16.26 -0.13 11.54
CA ALA A 121 15.76 -0.95 10.45
C ALA A 121 15.73 -0.21 9.12
N GLU A 122 16.07 1.08 9.12
CA GLU A 122 16.08 1.94 7.93
C GLU A 122 14.68 2.12 7.34
N ALA A 123 13.69 2.24 8.20
CA ALA A 123 12.36 2.67 7.77
C ALA A 123 12.44 4.13 7.32
N ASP A 124 11.64 4.50 6.32
CA ASP A 124 11.61 5.88 5.84
C ASP A 124 10.88 6.79 6.81
N ALA A 125 9.90 6.25 7.52
CA ALA A 125 9.13 7.00 8.51
C ALA A 125 8.45 6.02 9.45
N TRP A 126 7.83 6.56 10.51
CA TRP A 126 7.09 5.73 11.45
C TRP A 126 5.94 6.51 12.06
N VAL A 127 4.95 5.77 12.54
CA VAL A 127 3.78 6.29 13.23
C VAL A 127 3.59 5.46 14.49
N VAL A 128 3.32 6.12 15.61
CA VAL A 128 3.06 5.42 16.87
C VAL A 128 1.58 5.14 16.97
N LYS A 129 1.23 3.91 17.35
CA LYS A 129 -0.16 3.51 17.57
C LYS A 129 -0.75 4.22 18.80
N PRO A 130 -2.06 4.49 18.85
CA PRO A 130 -3.05 4.11 17.84
C PRO A 130 -2.90 4.93 16.57
N VAL A 131 -3.24 4.33 15.44
CA VAL A 131 -3.02 4.96 14.15
C VAL A 131 -4.05 6.06 13.92
N ASP A 132 -3.58 7.30 13.88
CA ASP A 132 -4.42 8.43 13.50
C ASP A 132 -4.47 8.52 11.99
N PRO A 133 -5.64 8.47 11.35
CA PRO A 133 -5.73 8.47 9.89
C PRO A 133 -5.07 9.68 9.23
N LEU A 134 -5.19 10.87 9.83
CA LEU A 134 -4.59 12.07 9.24
C LEU A 134 -3.08 12.04 9.34
N VAL A 135 -2.57 11.57 10.47
CA VAL A 135 -1.13 11.43 10.67
C VAL A 135 -0.57 10.40 9.70
N LEU A 136 -1.24 9.26 9.55
CA LEU A 136 -0.77 8.22 8.65
C LEU A 136 -0.80 8.70 7.19
N ARG A 137 -1.86 9.39 6.76
CA ARG A 137 -1.92 9.94 5.40
C ARG A 137 -0.77 10.89 5.14
N ARG A 138 -0.51 11.79 6.08
CA ARG A 138 0.58 12.76 5.94
C ARG A 138 1.92 12.04 5.88
N THR A 139 2.16 11.10 6.78
CA THR A 139 3.39 10.34 6.84
C THR A 139 3.62 9.53 5.55
N ALA A 140 2.55 8.90 5.05
CA ALA A 140 2.63 8.16 3.79
C ALA A 140 2.96 9.08 2.62
N ARG A 141 2.33 10.25 2.58
CA ARG A 141 2.57 11.21 1.50
C ARG A 141 4.02 11.69 1.53
N GLU A 142 4.54 11.96 2.71
CA GLU A 142 5.93 12.39 2.87
C GLU A 142 6.89 11.28 2.45
N ALA A 143 6.61 10.04 2.83
CA ALA A 143 7.44 8.91 2.46
C ALA A 143 7.45 8.70 0.94
N LEU A 144 6.30 8.90 0.27
CA LEU A 144 6.21 8.75 -1.17
C LEU A 144 6.90 9.89 -1.92
N ALA A 145 6.99 11.06 -1.33
CA ALA A 145 7.62 12.23 -1.95
C ALA A 145 9.13 12.25 -1.78
N ALA A 146 9.65 11.46 -0.86
CA ALA A 146 11.08 11.47 -0.53
C ALA A 146 11.94 10.85 -1.63
#